data_8b45ef6e5c5456e39c63eb2e3da20c34
#
_entry.id   8b45ef6e5c5456e39c63eb2e3da20c34
#
_cell.length_a   1.000
_cell.length_b   1.000
_cell.length_c   1.000
_cell.angle_alpha   90.00
_cell.angle_beta   90.00
_cell.angle_gamma   90.00
#
_symmetry.space_group_name_H-M   'P 1'
#
loop_
_entity.id
_entity.type
_entity.pdbx_description
1 polymer ?
#
loop_
_entity_poly.entity_id
_entity_poly.type
_entity_poly.pdbx_seq_one_letter_code
_entity_poly.pdbx_strand_id
1 'polypeptide(L)'
;GYFAGARGLRRGDPLSPYLFVIIMDFLDQLMQRNISVNPHFKYHWKCDKLKIAHLCFADDLLILFHGSAESALTVRDTLDLFYDYTGLRANNSKSCLFICAVNDVLKEQIGQTLQFPFGELPVRYLGVPLISSKLKKDHCKDLLDKITKRITSWNSRFLSFGGRVQLIKSVLFGIQGYWASMFILPKSILKDIEKLFRRFLWTGDIEKSQGAKIAWDTVCKDKKEGGLGLRNVTHLNSILNLKYIWALVQT
;
A
#
# COMPACT_ATOMS: atom_id res chain seq x y z
N GLY A 1 -5.30 38.85 14.71
CA GLY A 1 -5.22 38.19 15.99
C GLY A 1 -3.88 37.51 16.14
N TYR A 2 -3.22 37.77 17.26
CA TYR A 2 -1.99 37.08 17.63
C TYR A 2 -2.37 35.76 18.33
N PHE A 3 -1.75 34.66 17.95
CA PHE A 3 -1.81 33.41 18.68
C PHE A 3 -0.40 33.03 19.11
N ALA A 4 -0.26 32.51 20.31
CA ALA A 4 1.02 32.06 20.83
C ALA A 4 1.51 30.89 19.96
N GLY A 5 2.75 30.98 19.49
CA GLY A 5 3.40 29.87 18.79
C GLY A 5 3.53 28.67 19.71
N ALA A 6 3.02 27.50 19.29
CA ALA A 6 3.22 26.23 19.96
C ALA A 6 4.14 25.32 19.12
N ARG A 7 4.41 24.12 19.61
CA ARG A 7 5.18 23.12 18.85
C ARG A 7 4.40 22.72 17.57
N GLY A 8 5.11 22.54 16.48
CA GLY A 8 4.55 22.07 15.21
C GLY A 8 4.71 23.08 14.08
N LEU A 9 4.20 22.71 12.91
CA LEU A 9 4.26 23.47 11.67
C LEU A 9 2.86 23.94 11.27
N ARG A 10 2.79 25.10 10.62
CA ARG A 10 1.52 25.60 10.08
C ARG A 10 1.01 24.68 8.97
N ARG A 11 -0.25 24.29 9.04
CA ARG A 11 -0.89 23.50 7.99
C ARG A 11 -0.91 24.28 6.67
N GLY A 12 -0.39 23.65 5.59
CA GLY A 12 -0.30 24.28 4.27
C GLY A 12 0.95 25.13 4.04
N ASP A 13 1.90 25.15 4.99
CA ASP A 13 3.20 25.80 4.76
C ASP A 13 4.02 24.98 3.76
N PRO A 14 4.58 25.60 2.70
CA PRO A 14 5.39 24.91 1.70
C PRO A 14 6.64 24.22 2.25
N LEU A 15 7.19 24.68 3.38
CA LEU A 15 8.35 24.07 4.04
C LEU A 15 7.99 22.87 4.90
N SER A 16 6.72 22.70 5.29
CA SER A 16 6.29 21.61 6.18
C SER A 16 6.68 20.22 5.69
N PRO A 17 6.53 19.85 4.41
CA PRO A 17 6.95 18.53 3.93
C PRO A 17 8.45 18.30 4.06
N TYR A 18 9.29 19.30 3.78
CA TYR A 18 10.75 19.19 3.88
C TYR A 18 11.21 19.02 5.33
N LEU A 19 10.66 19.82 6.23
CA LEU A 19 10.94 19.70 7.66
C LEU A 19 10.46 18.36 8.22
N PHE A 20 9.33 17.85 7.75
CA PHE A 20 8.84 16.53 8.15
C PHE A 20 9.78 15.41 7.71
N VAL A 21 10.35 15.48 6.50
CA VAL A 21 11.35 14.50 6.02
C VAL A 21 12.58 14.51 6.92
N ILE A 22 13.09 15.69 7.30
CA ILE A 22 14.24 15.81 8.20
C ILE A 22 13.93 15.19 9.57
N ILE A 23 12.72 15.41 10.10
CA ILE A 23 12.30 14.82 11.37
C ILE A 23 12.18 13.30 11.28
N MET A 24 11.72 12.76 10.15
CA MET A 24 11.66 11.31 9.94
C MET A 24 13.05 10.68 9.76
N ASP A 25 14.01 11.39 9.16
CA ASP A 25 15.41 10.98 9.13
C ASP A 25 16.01 10.93 10.56
N PHE A 26 15.67 11.91 11.39
CA PHE A 26 16.05 11.88 12.81
C PHE A 26 15.47 10.65 13.54
N LEU A 27 14.22 10.25 13.24
CA LEU A 27 13.65 9.01 13.80
C LEU A 27 14.47 7.79 13.38
N ASP A 28 14.88 7.71 12.11
CA ASP A 28 15.75 6.62 11.62
C ASP A 28 17.05 6.55 12.39
N GLN A 29 17.76 7.67 12.51
CA GLN A 29 19.03 7.76 13.26
C GLN A 29 18.86 7.39 14.73
N LEU A 30 17.77 7.83 15.37
CA LEU A 30 17.47 7.51 16.76
C LEU A 30 17.19 6.01 16.92
N MET A 31 16.43 5.41 16.01
CA MET A 31 16.15 3.96 15.99
C MET A 31 17.43 3.16 15.84
N GLN A 32 18.27 3.49 14.87
CA GLN A 32 19.56 2.81 14.63
C GLN A 32 20.49 2.93 15.83
N ARG A 33 20.56 4.11 16.44
CA ARG A 33 21.34 4.32 17.67
C ARG A 33 20.86 3.43 18.81
N ASN A 34 19.56 3.44 19.12
CA ASN A 34 19.02 2.65 20.22
C ASN A 34 19.17 1.15 19.98
N ILE A 35 19.03 0.69 18.74
CA ILE A 35 19.31 -0.70 18.34
C ILE A 35 20.78 -1.05 18.55
N SER A 36 21.71 -0.17 18.19
CA SER A 36 23.16 -0.44 18.33
C SER A 36 23.62 -0.51 19.79
N VAL A 37 22.96 0.23 20.68
CA VAL A 37 23.25 0.25 22.13
C VAL A 37 22.63 -0.95 22.84
N ASN A 38 21.51 -1.48 22.34
CA ASN A 38 20.84 -2.63 22.96
C ASN A 38 21.21 -3.96 22.28
N PRO A 39 22.12 -4.77 22.87
CA PRO A 39 22.55 -6.04 22.28
C PRO A 39 21.45 -7.09 22.24
N HIS A 40 20.35 -6.90 22.97
CA HIS A 40 19.21 -7.82 23.04
C HIS A 40 18.13 -7.50 22.00
N PHE A 41 18.25 -6.39 21.27
CA PHE A 41 17.35 -6.12 20.15
C PHE A 41 17.54 -7.15 19.03
N LYS A 42 16.44 -7.68 18.52
CA LYS A 42 16.45 -8.63 17.40
C LYS A 42 15.58 -8.11 16.27
N TYR A 43 16.14 -8.11 15.07
CA TYR A 43 15.38 -7.80 13.87
C TYR A 43 14.34 -8.89 13.57
N HIS A 44 13.29 -8.52 12.88
CA HIS A 44 12.40 -9.52 12.27
C HIS A 44 13.22 -10.42 11.34
N TRP A 45 13.02 -11.74 11.39
CA TRP A 45 13.87 -12.73 10.70
C TRP A 45 14.03 -12.51 9.19
N LYS A 46 12.99 -11.96 8.50
CA LYS A 46 13.09 -11.60 7.07
C LYS A 46 13.85 -10.30 6.81
N CYS A 47 14.02 -9.48 7.81
CA CYS A 47 14.64 -8.15 7.72
C CYS A 47 16.05 -8.11 8.29
N ASP A 48 16.47 -9.18 8.99
CA ASP A 48 17.74 -9.24 9.70
C ASP A 48 18.95 -9.11 8.77
N LYS A 49 18.91 -9.73 7.61
CA LYS A 49 20.00 -9.63 6.61
C LYS A 49 20.23 -8.19 6.12
N LEU A 50 19.16 -7.42 5.97
CA LEU A 50 19.20 -6.04 5.49
C LEU A 50 19.15 -5.01 6.63
N LYS A 51 19.06 -5.47 7.89
CA LYS A 51 18.95 -4.62 9.10
C LYS A 51 17.81 -3.60 9.02
N ILE A 52 16.69 -3.99 8.42
CA ILE A 52 15.52 -3.12 8.29
C ILE A 52 14.70 -3.22 9.58
N ALA A 53 14.64 -2.14 10.36
CA ALA A 53 13.83 -2.03 11.57
C ALA A 53 12.49 -1.35 11.29
N HIS A 54 12.42 -0.44 10.32
CA HIS A 54 11.19 0.26 9.97
C HIS A 54 11.12 0.64 8.49
N LEU A 55 9.92 0.94 8.04
CA LEU A 55 9.64 1.54 6.74
C LEU A 55 8.74 2.75 6.97
N CYS A 56 9.06 3.85 6.33
CA CYS A 56 8.30 5.09 6.44
C CYS A 56 7.80 5.53 5.06
N PHE A 57 6.55 5.94 5.00
CA PHE A 57 5.96 6.58 3.83
C PHE A 57 5.05 7.72 4.29
N ALA A 58 5.52 8.94 4.14
CA ALA A 58 4.91 10.12 4.75
C ALA A 58 4.68 9.90 6.26
N ASP A 59 3.46 10.00 6.75
CA ASP A 59 3.06 9.78 8.14
C ASP A 59 2.81 8.30 8.51
N ASP A 60 2.76 7.40 7.51
CA ASP A 60 2.60 5.97 7.75
C ASP A 60 3.96 5.34 8.13
N LEU A 61 4.09 4.89 9.36
CA LEU A 61 5.27 4.22 9.92
C LEU A 61 4.96 2.74 10.18
N LEU A 62 5.73 1.84 9.57
CA LEU A 62 5.69 0.41 9.81
C LEU A 62 7.00 -0.02 10.50
N ILE A 63 6.93 -0.49 11.74
CA ILE A 63 8.08 -0.97 12.50
C ILE A 63 8.08 -2.50 12.50
N LEU A 64 9.23 -3.09 12.24
CA LEU A 64 9.43 -4.53 12.08
C LEU A 64 10.52 -5.01 13.04
N PHE A 65 10.16 -5.86 13.99
CA PHE A 65 11.11 -6.40 14.95
C PHE A 65 10.73 -7.83 15.35
N HIS A 66 11.63 -8.55 15.99
CA HIS A 66 11.36 -9.87 16.55
C HIS A 66 10.44 -9.72 17.78
N GLY A 67 9.46 -10.60 17.91
CA GLY A 67 8.50 -10.59 19.03
C GLY A 67 9.16 -10.97 20.37
N SER A 68 10.04 -10.10 20.89
CA SER A 68 10.65 -10.22 22.22
C SER A 68 10.37 -8.95 23.05
N ALA A 69 10.35 -9.08 24.37
CA ALA A 69 10.10 -7.96 25.28
C ALA A 69 11.17 -6.88 25.14
N GLU A 70 12.42 -7.27 25.00
CA GLU A 70 13.57 -6.36 24.86
C GLU A 70 13.51 -5.54 23.57
N SER A 71 13.11 -6.18 22.46
CA SER A 71 12.91 -5.46 21.20
C SER A 71 11.74 -4.48 21.28
N ALA A 72 10.67 -4.86 21.97
CA ALA A 72 9.52 -3.97 22.19
C ALA A 72 9.89 -2.75 23.08
N LEU A 73 10.69 -2.96 24.10
CA LEU A 73 11.22 -1.86 24.94
C LEU A 73 12.06 -0.88 24.12
N THR A 74 13.00 -1.40 23.29
CA THR A 74 13.82 -0.53 22.42
C THR A 74 12.97 0.33 21.50
N VAL A 75 11.91 -0.27 20.90
CA VAL A 75 10.97 0.47 20.06
C VAL A 75 10.23 1.53 20.86
N ARG A 76 9.74 1.18 22.07
CA ARG A 76 9.03 2.10 22.95
C ARG A 76 9.91 3.29 23.33
N ASP A 77 11.12 3.02 23.82
CA ASP A 77 12.07 4.05 24.25
C ASP A 77 12.43 4.99 23.08
N THR A 78 12.56 4.44 21.87
CA THR A 78 12.81 5.24 20.68
C THR A 78 11.65 6.17 20.36
N LEU A 79 10.41 5.67 20.41
CA LEU A 79 9.22 6.48 20.13
C LEU A 79 9.00 7.56 21.21
N ASP A 80 9.27 7.26 22.48
CA ASP A 80 9.14 8.21 23.58
C ASP A 80 10.22 9.30 23.46
N LEU A 81 11.48 8.96 23.21
CA LEU A 81 12.54 9.94 22.93
C LEU A 81 12.22 10.81 21.71
N PHE A 82 11.72 10.21 20.64
CA PHE A 82 11.30 10.94 19.44
C PHE A 82 10.19 11.97 19.77
N TYR A 83 9.23 11.58 20.59
CA TYR A 83 8.18 12.49 21.06
C TYR A 83 8.76 13.64 21.88
N ASP A 84 9.70 13.35 22.81
CA ASP A 84 10.29 14.37 23.67
C ASP A 84 11.04 15.46 22.87
N TYR A 85 11.75 15.06 21.81
CA TYR A 85 12.47 16.01 20.96
C TYR A 85 11.56 16.75 19.97
N THR A 86 10.58 16.07 19.38
CA THR A 86 9.82 16.61 18.24
C THR A 86 8.40 17.05 18.59
N GLY A 87 7.82 16.52 19.66
CA GLY A 87 6.41 16.64 19.99
C GLY A 87 5.48 15.77 19.13
N LEU A 88 6.03 14.97 18.21
CA LEU A 88 5.25 14.07 17.36
C LEU A 88 5.01 12.73 18.07
N ARG A 89 3.76 12.35 18.22
CA ARG A 89 3.36 11.11 18.87
C ARG A 89 2.60 10.20 17.93
N ALA A 90 2.87 8.89 18.02
CA ALA A 90 2.07 7.90 17.33
C ALA A 90 0.61 7.95 17.84
N ASN A 91 -0.34 7.89 16.91
CA ASN A 91 -1.75 7.94 17.26
C ASN A 91 -2.25 6.53 17.60
N ASN A 92 -2.51 6.27 18.89
CA ASN A 92 -2.92 4.96 19.40
C ASN A 92 -4.22 4.44 18.77
N SER A 93 -5.16 5.32 18.39
CA SER A 93 -6.42 4.90 17.77
C SER A 93 -6.27 4.50 16.29
N LYS A 94 -5.18 4.91 15.64
CA LYS A 94 -4.88 4.59 14.23
C LYS A 94 -3.71 3.60 14.08
N SER A 95 -3.02 3.29 15.16
CA SER A 95 -1.90 2.33 15.18
C SER A 95 -2.37 0.99 15.69
N CYS A 96 -1.80 -0.09 15.18
CA CYS A 96 -2.12 -1.46 15.58
C CYS A 96 -0.84 -2.29 15.70
N LEU A 97 -0.86 -3.25 16.61
CA LEU A 97 0.21 -4.19 16.84
C LEU A 97 -0.18 -5.57 16.26
N PHE A 98 0.63 -6.08 15.35
CA PHE A 98 0.44 -7.39 14.72
C PHE A 98 1.51 -8.34 15.24
N ILE A 99 1.11 -9.36 15.98
CA ILE A 99 2.03 -10.35 16.58
C ILE A 99 1.68 -11.74 16.04
N CYS A 100 2.70 -12.46 15.59
CA CYS A 100 2.57 -13.84 15.13
C CYS A 100 3.63 -14.72 15.79
N ALA A 101 3.29 -16.00 16.04
CA ALA A 101 4.20 -17.03 16.56
C ALA A 101 4.84 -16.71 17.92
N VAL A 102 4.09 -16.06 18.80
CA VAL A 102 4.49 -15.70 20.18
C VAL A 102 3.46 -16.28 21.14
N ASN A 103 3.86 -16.72 22.33
CA ASN A 103 2.94 -17.18 23.36
C ASN A 103 2.12 -16.02 23.94
N ASP A 104 0.98 -16.34 24.57
CA ASP A 104 0.04 -15.33 25.06
C ASP A 104 0.65 -14.42 26.16
N VAL A 105 1.51 -14.98 27.02
CA VAL A 105 2.17 -14.20 28.09
C VAL A 105 3.08 -13.12 27.49
N LEU A 106 3.92 -13.48 26.53
CA LEU A 106 4.83 -12.53 25.87
C LEU A 106 4.06 -11.53 24.99
N LYS A 107 2.97 -11.99 24.36
CA LYS A 107 2.07 -11.12 23.59
C LYS A 107 1.49 -10.02 24.50
N GLU A 108 1.02 -10.40 25.67
CA GLU A 108 0.50 -9.46 26.67
C GLU A 108 1.56 -8.47 27.12
N GLN A 109 2.77 -8.94 27.46
CA GLN A 109 3.91 -8.11 27.84
C GLN A 109 4.25 -7.07 26.76
N ILE A 110 4.33 -7.49 25.50
CA ILE A 110 4.60 -6.58 24.37
C ILE A 110 3.46 -5.56 24.24
N GLY A 111 2.20 -5.98 24.38
CA GLY A 111 1.04 -5.10 24.33
C GLY A 111 1.06 -4.04 25.43
N GLN A 112 1.38 -4.44 26.65
CA GLN A 112 1.52 -3.52 27.80
C GLN A 112 2.69 -2.53 27.61
N THR A 113 3.80 -3.00 27.02
CA THR A 113 4.97 -2.17 26.75
C THR A 113 4.66 -1.10 25.71
N LEU A 114 4.09 -1.48 24.54
CA LEU A 114 3.88 -0.57 23.42
C LEU A 114 2.58 0.23 23.51
N GLN A 115 1.60 -0.26 24.26
CA GLN A 115 0.29 0.38 24.48
C GLN A 115 -0.51 0.64 23.19
N PHE A 116 -0.29 -0.16 22.14
CA PHE A 116 -1.11 -0.17 20.93
C PHE A 116 -2.12 -1.31 20.96
N PRO A 117 -3.32 -1.12 20.39
CA PRO A 117 -4.30 -2.20 20.26
C PRO A 117 -3.78 -3.32 19.34
N PHE A 118 -4.15 -4.55 19.63
CA PHE A 118 -3.87 -5.68 18.75
C PHE A 118 -4.75 -5.62 17.51
N GLY A 119 -4.15 -5.85 16.37
CA GLY A 119 -4.82 -5.97 15.08
C GLY A 119 -4.66 -7.37 14.50
N GLU A 120 -5.46 -7.65 13.48
CA GLU A 120 -5.40 -8.91 12.72
C GLU A 120 -5.03 -8.64 11.26
N LEU A 121 -4.25 -9.56 10.68
CA LEU A 121 -3.95 -9.53 9.25
C LEU A 121 -5.11 -10.15 8.45
N PRO A 122 -5.41 -9.64 7.25
CA PRO A 122 -4.69 -8.63 6.49
C PRO A 122 -5.05 -7.20 6.90
N VAL A 123 -4.05 -6.36 7.07
CA VAL A 123 -4.22 -4.90 7.25
C VAL A 123 -3.91 -4.17 5.95
N ARG A 124 -4.50 -3.00 5.77
CA ARG A 124 -4.14 -2.11 4.66
C ARG A 124 -2.89 -1.31 4.98
N TYR A 125 -1.90 -1.39 4.08
CA TYR A 125 -0.74 -0.53 4.08
C TYR A 125 -0.54 0.06 2.68
N LEU A 126 -0.46 1.37 2.56
CA LEU A 126 -0.36 2.10 1.29
C LEU A 126 -1.43 1.70 0.25
N GLY A 127 -2.64 1.40 0.70
CA GLY A 127 -3.78 1.08 -0.15
C GLY A 127 -3.83 -0.33 -0.72
N VAL A 128 -2.92 -1.21 -0.27
CA VAL A 128 -2.89 -2.65 -0.60
C VAL A 128 -2.88 -3.49 0.67
N PRO A 129 -3.32 -4.78 0.62
CA PRO A 129 -3.30 -5.64 1.79
C PRO A 129 -1.88 -6.07 2.14
N LEU A 130 -1.48 -5.89 3.40
CA LEU A 130 -0.30 -6.52 3.97
C LEU A 130 -0.67 -7.93 4.38
N ILE A 131 -0.08 -8.92 3.75
CA ILE A 131 -0.39 -10.33 3.92
C ILE A 131 0.87 -11.15 4.18
N SER A 132 0.75 -12.17 5.00
CA SER A 132 1.83 -13.14 5.27
C SER A 132 1.79 -14.37 4.34
N SER A 133 0.76 -14.52 3.52
CA SER A 133 0.52 -15.66 2.64
C SER A 133 0.32 -15.24 1.19
N LYS A 134 0.15 -16.21 0.28
CA LYS A 134 -0.18 -15.94 -1.12
C LYS A 134 -1.49 -15.15 -1.23
N LEU A 135 -1.50 -14.15 -2.14
CA LEU A 135 -2.68 -13.32 -2.41
C LEU A 135 -3.86 -14.18 -2.87
N LYS A 136 -4.97 -14.13 -2.12
CA LYS A 136 -6.22 -14.81 -2.44
C LYS A 136 -7.22 -13.85 -3.07
N LYS A 137 -8.31 -14.40 -3.65
CA LYS A 137 -9.39 -13.61 -4.27
C LYS A 137 -10.00 -12.60 -3.30
N ASP A 138 -10.23 -12.99 -2.06
CA ASP A 138 -10.86 -12.15 -1.03
C ASP A 138 -10.01 -10.92 -0.69
N HIS A 139 -8.69 -11.05 -0.73
CA HIS A 139 -7.77 -9.93 -0.52
C HIS A 139 -7.84 -8.88 -1.65
N CYS A 140 -8.34 -9.26 -2.83
CA CYS A 140 -8.47 -8.38 -3.99
C CYS A 140 -9.84 -7.69 -4.10
N LYS A 141 -10.76 -7.91 -3.16
CA LYS A 141 -12.09 -7.29 -3.16
C LYS A 141 -12.00 -5.77 -3.25
N ASP A 142 -11.10 -5.18 -2.48
CA ASP A 142 -10.86 -3.74 -2.48
C ASP A 142 -10.41 -3.19 -3.84
N LEU A 143 -9.65 -3.96 -4.61
CA LEU A 143 -9.25 -3.57 -5.96
C LEU A 143 -10.49 -3.50 -6.88
N LEU A 144 -11.33 -4.54 -6.85
CA LEU A 144 -12.55 -4.59 -7.65
C LEU A 144 -13.53 -3.47 -7.23
N ASP A 145 -13.71 -3.26 -5.93
CA ASP A 145 -14.54 -2.20 -5.38
C ASP A 145 -14.04 -0.81 -5.79
N LYS A 146 -12.72 -0.58 -5.78
CA LYS A 146 -12.10 0.67 -6.22
C LYS A 146 -12.36 0.94 -7.71
N ILE A 147 -12.18 -0.07 -8.56
CA ILE A 147 -12.47 0.02 -9.99
C ILE A 147 -13.96 0.30 -10.22
N THR A 148 -14.83 -0.47 -9.56
CA THR A 148 -16.28 -0.34 -9.64
C THR A 148 -16.73 1.06 -9.22
N LYS A 149 -16.35 1.52 -8.03
CA LYS A 149 -16.66 2.86 -7.51
C LYS A 149 -16.15 3.96 -8.46
N ARG A 150 -14.99 3.76 -9.06
CA ARG A 150 -14.46 4.75 -10.00
C ARG A 150 -15.28 4.82 -11.27
N ILE A 151 -15.70 3.69 -11.83
CA ILE A 151 -16.57 3.64 -13.02
C ILE A 151 -17.94 4.26 -12.70
N THR A 152 -18.55 3.92 -11.57
CA THR A 152 -19.88 4.44 -11.18
C THR A 152 -19.86 5.93 -10.83
N SER A 153 -18.71 6.46 -10.38
CA SER A 153 -18.57 7.90 -10.10
C SER A 153 -18.58 8.76 -11.36
N TRP A 154 -18.36 8.20 -12.53
CA TRP A 154 -18.42 8.92 -13.78
C TRP A 154 -19.85 8.97 -14.29
N ASN A 155 -20.27 10.14 -14.78
CA ASN A 155 -21.55 10.25 -15.47
C ASN A 155 -21.42 9.69 -16.89
N SER A 156 -21.37 8.36 -16.97
CA SER A 156 -21.04 7.61 -18.18
C SER A 156 -22.02 7.79 -19.33
N ARG A 157 -23.26 8.27 -19.03
CA ARG A 157 -24.29 8.53 -20.04
C ARG A 157 -23.87 9.60 -21.05
N PHE A 158 -23.03 10.55 -20.62
CA PHE A 158 -22.51 11.63 -21.47
C PHE A 158 -21.14 11.35 -22.06
N LEU A 159 -20.53 10.20 -21.73
CA LEU A 159 -19.21 9.84 -22.25
C LEU A 159 -19.30 9.19 -23.61
N SER A 160 -18.61 9.77 -24.60
CA SER A 160 -18.41 9.14 -25.89
C SER A 160 -17.61 7.83 -25.77
N PHE A 161 -17.69 6.97 -26.78
CA PHE A 161 -16.89 5.74 -26.83
C PHE A 161 -15.39 6.03 -26.68
N GLY A 162 -14.87 7.05 -27.39
CA GLY A 162 -13.48 7.49 -27.26
C GLY A 162 -13.12 7.98 -25.85
N GLY A 163 -14.04 8.71 -25.21
CA GLY A 163 -13.86 9.13 -23.81
C GLY A 163 -13.73 7.95 -22.84
N ARG A 164 -14.55 6.90 -23.02
CA ARG A 164 -14.46 5.67 -22.22
C ARG A 164 -13.13 4.92 -22.44
N VAL A 165 -12.66 4.82 -23.70
CA VAL A 165 -11.33 4.27 -24.01
C VAL A 165 -10.24 5.06 -23.29
N GLN A 166 -10.31 6.38 -23.29
CA GLN A 166 -9.31 7.22 -22.63
C GLN A 166 -9.32 7.05 -21.11
N LEU A 167 -10.49 6.95 -20.48
CA LEU A 167 -10.60 6.71 -19.03
C LEU A 167 -10.09 5.31 -18.63
N ILE A 168 -10.32 4.29 -19.45
CA ILE A 168 -9.71 2.98 -19.21
C ILE A 168 -8.19 3.12 -19.24
N LYS A 169 -7.61 3.80 -20.24
CA LYS A 169 -6.16 3.96 -20.40
C LYS A 169 -5.52 4.77 -19.27
N SER A 170 -6.11 5.91 -18.93
CA SER A 170 -5.47 6.87 -18.02
C SER A 170 -5.76 6.60 -16.53
N VAL A 171 -6.91 6.02 -16.20
CA VAL A 171 -7.34 5.86 -14.81
C VAL A 171 -7.43 4.39 -14.39
N LEU A 172 -8.21 3.58 -15.13
CA LEU A 172 -8.47 2.22 -14.66
C LEU A 172 -7.23 1.33 -14.73
N PHE A 173 -6.42 1.47 -15.77
CA PHE A 173 -5.11 0.80 -15.82
C PHE A 173 -4.13 1.30 -14.77
N GLY A 174 -4.24 2.55 -14.32
CA GLY A 174 -3.45 3.07 -13.20
C GLY A 174 -3.79 2.36 -11.88
N ILE A 175 -5.09 2.20 -11.61
CA ILE A 175 -5.57 1.49 -10.40
C ILE A 175 -5.11 0.03 -10.39
N GLN A 176 -5.32 -0.67 -11.51
CA GLN A 176 -4.89 -2.07 -11.65
C GLN A 176 -3.36 -2.20 -11.64
N GLY A 177 -2.66 -1.31 -12.35
CA GLY A 177 -1.21 -1.32 -12.47
C GLY A 177 -0.49 -1.17 -11.15
N TYR A 178 -1.02 -0.36 -10.23
CA TYR A 178 -0.50 -0.21 -8.88
C TYR A 178 -0.49 -1.56 -8.13
N TRP A 179 -1.61 -2.29 -8.14
CA TRP A 179 -1.69 -3.62 -7.52
C TRP A 179 -0.84 -4.66 -8.28
N ALA A 180 -0.87 -4.61 -9.60
CA ALA A 180 -0.09 -5.51 -10.45
C ALA A 180 1.42 -5.30 -10.33
N SER A 181 1.87 -4.13 -9.90
CA SER A 181 3.29 -3.86 -9.62
C SER A 181 3.76 -4.43 -8.29
N MET A 182 2.86 -4.80 -7.39
CA MET A 182 3.19 -5.36 -6.07
C MET A 182 2.87 -6.86 -5.97
N PHE A 183 1.88 -7.33 -6.73
CA PHE A 183 1.37 -8.69 -6.61
C PHE A 183 1.19 -9.37 -7.96
N ILE A 184 1.41 -10.68 -7.98
CA ILE A 184 0.89 -11.53 -9.04
C ILE A 184 -0.59 -11.76 -8.74
N LEU A 185 -1.46 -11.06 -9.46
CA LEU A 185 -2.90 -11.14 -9.25
C LEU A 185 -3.46 -12.51 -9.68
N PRO A 186 -4.42 -13.09 -8.95
CA PRO A 186 -5.08 -14.34 -9.34
C PRO A 186 -5.76 -14.21 -10.70
N LYS A 187 -5.70 -15.26 -11.53
CA LYS A 187 -6.32 -15.30 -12.85
C LYS A 187 -7.83 -14.96 -12.84
N SER A 188 -8.54 -15.36 -11.78
CA SER A 188 -9.97 -15.02 -11.61
C SER A 188 -10.19 -13.50 -11.48
N ILE A 189 -9.33 -12.82 -10.72
CA ILE A 189 -9.39 -11.36 -10.55
C ILE A 189 -9.08 -10.63 -11.85
N LEU A 190 -8.07 -11.07 -12.59
CA LEU A 190 -7.75 -10.50 -13.90
C LEU A 190 -8.94 -10.61 -14.86
N LYS A 191 -9.64 -11.76 -14.86
CA LYS A 191 -10.88 -11.94 -15.64
C LYS A 191 -12.03 -11.04 -15.16
N ASP A 192 -12.16 -10.84 -13.84
CA ASP A 192 -13.20 -9.97 -13.30
C ASP A 192 -12.92 -8.49 -13.65
N ILE A 193 -11.67 -8.04 -13.59
CA ILE A 193 -11.25 -6.71 -14.06
C ILE A 193 -11.55 -6.53 -15.55
N GLU A 194 -11.20 -7.52 -16.39
CA GLU A 194 -11.48 -7.50 -17.83
C GLU A 194 -12.97 -7.37 -18.11
N LYS A 195 -13.83 -8.10 -17.38
CA LYS A 195 -15.28 -7.98 -17.49
C LYS A 195 -15.77 -6.56 -17.16
N LEU A 196 -15.24 -5.93 -16.11
CA LEU A 196 -15.59 -4.56 -15.73
C LEU A 196 -15.19 -3.57 -16.83
N PHE A 197 -13.96 -3.69 -17.36
CA PHE A 197 -13.48 -2.83 -18.44
C PHE A 197 -14.29 -3.01 -19.71
N ARG A 198 -14.63 -4.24 -20.08
CA ARG A 198 -15.45 -4.57 -21.24
C ARG A 198 -16.86 -3.98 -21.12
N ARG A 199 -17.53 -4.17 -19.97
CA ARG A 199 -18.85 -3.59 -19.73
C ARG A 199 -18.81 -2.06 -19.83
N PHE A 200 -17.88 -1.42 -19.13
CA PHE A 200 -17.73 0.03 -19.17
C PHE A 200 -17.46 0.54 -20.60
N LEU A 201 -16.60 -0.13 -21.34
CA LEU A 201 -16.28 0.26 -22.73
C LEU A 201 -17.54 0.28 -23.60
N TRP A 202 -18.32 -0.81 -23.61
CA TRP A 202 -19.43 -0.99 -24.53
C TRP A 202 -20.72 -0.32 -24.08
N THR A 203 -21.05 -0.38 -22.82
CA THR A 203 -22.34 0.12 -22.30
C THR A 203 -22.21 1.44 -21.53
N GLY A 204 -21.01 1.80 -21.08
CA GLY A 204 -20.80 2.88 -20.11
C GLY A 204 -21.30 2.53 -18.70
N ASP A 205 -21.85 1.34 -18.49
CA ASP A 205 -22.49 0.91 -17.26
C ASP A 205 -22.03 -0.51 -16.91
N ILE A 206 -21.69 -0.77 -15.66
CA ILE A 206 -21.22 -2.08 -15.21
C ILE A 206 -22.38 -3.05 -14.89
N GLU A 207 -23.58 -2.54 -14.64
CA GLU A 207 -24.75 -3.34 -14.34
C GLU A 207 -25.41 -3.90 -15.61
N LYS A 208 -25.26 -3.20 -16.75
CA LYS A 208 -25.85 -3.63 -18.02
C LYS A 208 -25.01 -4.76 -18.62
N SER A 209 -25.67 -5.90 -18.79
CA SER A 209 -25.11 -7.07 -19.46
C SER A 209 -25.46 -7.06 -20.95
N GLN A 210 -24.87 -6.15 -21.73
CA GLN A 210 -24.88 -6.32 -23.20
C GLN A 210 -23.67 -7.15 -23.62
N GLY A 211 -23.89 -8.16 -24.46
CA GLY A 211 -22.82 -8.99 -25.00
C GLY A 211 -21.76 -8.14 -25.74
N ALA A 212 -20.50 -8.36 -25.42
CA ALA A 212 -19.42 -7.71 -26.13
C ALA A 212 -19.41 -8.21 -27.58
N LYS A 213 -19.50 -7.29 -28.55
CA LYS A 213 -19.53 -7.61 -29.97
C LYS A 213 -18.19 -8.12 -30.52
N ILE A 214 -17.09 -7.85 -29.79
CA ILE A 214 -15.72 -8.14 -30.23
C ILE A 214 -14.96 -8.75 -29.04
N ALA A 215 -14.09 -9.73 -29.32
CA ALA A 215 -13.22 -10.35 -28.35
C ALA A 215 -12.28 -9.31 -27.72
N TRP A 216 -12.02 -9.41 -26.42
CA TRP A 216 -11.17 -8.43 -25.70
C TRP A 216 -9.74 -8.39 -26.25
N ASP A 217 -9.19 -9.51 -26.65
CA ASP A 217 -7.85 -9.58 -27.24
C ASP A 217 -7.76 -8.78 -28.55
N THR A 218 -8.83 -8.77 -29.36
CA THR A 218 -8.90 -7.92 -30.54
C THR A 218 -8.96 -6.44 -30.21
N VAL A 219 -9.70 -6.08 -29.14
CA VAL A 219 -9.73 -4.70 -28.62
C VAL A 219 -8.35 -4.25 -28.14
N CYS A 220 -7.56 -5.17 -27.60
CA CYS A 220 -6.22 -4.90 -27.08
C CYS A 220 -5.13 -4.77 -28.16
N LYS A 221 -5.39 -5.20 -29.41
CA LYS A 221 -4.44 -5.05 -30.51
C LYS A 221 -4.09 -3.58 -30.76
N ASP A 222 -2.95 -3.36 -31.39
CA ASP A 222 -2.53 -2.03 -31.81
C ASP A 222 -3.54 -1.39 -32.79
N LYS A 223 -3.58 -0.06 -32.77
CA LYS A 223 -4.46 0.69 -33.71
C LYS A 223 -4.19 0.37 -35.17
N LYS A 224 -2.93 0.09 -35.52
CA LYS A 224 -2.52 -0.32 -36.86
C LYS A 224 -3.09 -1.69 -37.28
N GLU A 225 -3.42 -2.54 -36.30
CA GLU A 225 -4.00 -3.87 -36.50
C GLU A 225 -5.53 -3.89 -36.28
N GLY A 226 -6.17 -2.71 -36.24
CA GLY A 226 -7.62 -2.58 -36.05
C GLY A 226 -8.08 -2.65 -34.61
N GLY A 227 -7.17 -2.68 -33.62
CA GLY A 227 -7.47 -2.61 -32.18
C GLY A 227 -7.60 -1.18 -31.66
N LEU A 228 -7.88 -1.05 -30.36
CA LEU A 228 -7.94 0.23 -29.67
C LEU A 228 -6.62 0.57 -28.95
N GLY A 229 -5.63 -0.31 -28.99
CA GLY A 229 -4.37 -0.20 -28.27
C GLY A 229 -4.58 -0.14 -26.73
N LEU A 230 -5.54 -0.89 -26.24
CA LEU A 230 -5.68 -1.12 -24.79
C LEU A 230 -4.68 -2.19 -24.36
N ARG A 231 -4.12 -2.06 -23.18
CA ARG A 231 -3.22 -3.08 -22.63
C ARG A 231 -4.02 -4.33 -22.24
N ASN A 232 -3.49 -5.50 -22.52
CA ASN A 232 -4.06 -6.73 -21.98
C ASN A 232 -3.77 -6.81 -20.48
N VAL A 233 -4.80 -6.98 -19.66
CA VAL A 233 -4.74 -6.98 -18.19
C VAL A 233 -3.77 -8.05 -17.66
N THR A 234 -3.79 -9.24 -18.26
CA THR A 234 -2.94 -10.37 -17.87
C THR A 234 -1.48 -10.13 -18.23
N HIS A 235 -1.21 -9.68 -19.47
CA HIS A 235 0.14 -9.36 -19.90
C HIS A 235 0.75 -8.23 -19.07
N LEU A 236 -0.03 -7.18 -18.78
CA LEU A 236 0.44 -6.08 -17.94
C LEU A 236 0.88 -6.56 -16.55
N ASN A 237 0.11 -7.46 -15.92
CA ASN A 237 0.49 -8.02 -14.62
C ASN A 237 1.81 -8.81 -14.68
N SER A 238 2.01 -9.60 -15.74
CA SER A 238 3.26 -10.34 -15.94
C SER A 238 4.46 -9.40 -16.15
N ILE A 239 4.31 -8.40 -17.01
CA ILE A 239 5.39 -7.44 -17.33
C ILE A 239 5.80 -6.63 -16.09
N LEU A 240 4.84 -6.15 -15.30
CA LEU A 240 5.13 -5.36 -14.11
C LEU A 240 5.88 -6.16 -13.04
N ASN A 241 5.67 -7.47 -12.98
CA ASN A 241 6.42 -8.33 -12.07
C ASN A 241 7.83 -8.68 -12.60
N LEU A 242 8.05 -8.70 -13.92
CA LEU A 242 9.37 -8.95 -14.50
C LEU A 242 10.40 -7.89 -14.11
N LYS A 243 10.00 -6.65 -13.81
CA LYS A 243 10.93 -5.60 -13.37
C LYS A 243 11.68 -5.97 -12.07
N TYR A 244 11.05 -6.74 -11.17
CA TYR A 244 11.72 -7.21 -9.94
C TYR A 244 12.79 -8.26 -10.26
N ILE A 245 12.51 -9.16 -11.21
CA ILE A 245 13.49 -10.13 -11.69
C ILE A 245 14.66 -9.41 -12.34
N TRP A 246 14.36 -8.38 -13.16
CA TRP A 246 15.39 -7.56 -13.79
C TRP A 246 16.27 -6.83 -12.77
N ALA A 247 15.67 -6.24 -11.73
CA ALA A 247 16.42 -5.61 -10.65
C ALA A 247 17.35 -6.58 -9.91
N LEU A 248 16.93 -7.84 -9.70
CA LEU A 248 17.76 -8.89 -9.09
C LEU A 248 18.93 -9.35 -9.96
N VAL A 249 18.84 -9.19 -11.29
CA VAL A 249 19.93 -9.57 -12.22
C VAL A 249 20.99 -8.47 -12.32
N GLN A 250 20.62 -7.23 -11.96
CA GLN A 250 21.56 -6.08 -12.00
C GLN A 250 22.33 -5.84 -10.69
N THR A 251 21.93 -6.55 -9.61
CA THR A 251 22.64 -6.55 -8.31
C THR A 251 23.58 -7.75 -8.21
#